data_3aab83ba5c1e72732f4734913f90623b
#
_entry.id   3aab83ba5c1e72732f4734913f90623b
#
_cell.length_a   1.000
_cell.length_b   1.000
_cell.length_c   1.000
_cell.angle_alpha   90.00
_cell.angle_beta   90.00
_cell.angle_gamma   90.00
#
_symmetry.space_group_name_H-M   'P 1'
#
loop_
_entity.id
_entity.type
_entity.pdbx_description
1 polymer ?
#
loop_
_entity_poly.entity_id
_entity_poly.type
_entity_poly.pdbx_seq_one_letter_code
_entity_poly.pdbx_strand_id
1 'polypeptide(L)'
;VYKRQTQRKWQEVSVQNAALLAAMDRQRLAEAEGAVGLRDYLDAERDNLSRRYRDYLEALEWSVNQTGEYGVGEMPLGDSRLEIISGLLERLRDSGFEGAIEVSVHAGDFCLQQDANGRWRAAEASLPVADCDRIGWPTAEGFAQSPRESVAFANFRTELASLDSAIDLRVEDVGNLMPMYAYPVNPQGATADDWNRVAARNNRVQVRLLPAEDPRELLSLELPSS
;
A
#
# COMPACT_ATOMS: atom_id res chain seq x y z
N VAL A 1 4.84 -69.66 -52.81
CA VAL A 1 3.59 -68.91 -52.55
C VAL A 1 3.53 -68.39 -51.11
N TYR A 2 3.86 -69.17 -50.11
CA TYR A 2 3.81 -68.84 -48.66
C TYR A 2 4.71 -67.67 -48.24
N LYS A 3 5.94 -67.60 -48.69
CA LYS A 3 6.88 -66.51 -48.40
C LYS A 3 6.37 -65.12 -48.86
N ARG A 4 5.75 -65.04 -50.01
CA ARG A 4 5.22 -63.73 -50.52
C ARG A 4 4.01 -63.23 -49.76
N GLN A 5 3.15 -64.11 -49.25
CA GLN A 5 2.02 -63.77 -48.44
C GLN A 5 2.44 -63.24 -47.07
N THR A 6 3.41 -63.87 -46.46
CA THR A 6 3.95 -63.41 -45.13
C THR A 6 4.63 -62.08 -45.29
N GLN A 7 5.38 -61.87 -46.35
CA GLN A 7 6.08 -60.58 -46.59
C GLN A 7 5.09 -59.42 -46.83
N ARG A 8 3.98 -59.66 -47.55
CA ARG A 8 2.91 -58.63 -47.68
C ARG A 8 2.22 -58.31 -46.36
N LYS A 9 1.90 -59.28 -45.53
CA LYS A 9 1.31 -59.06 -44.20
C LYS A 9 2.27 -58.24 -43.29
N TRP A 10 3.57 -58.52 -43.32
CA TRP A 10 4.55 -57.74 -42.61
C TRP A 10 4.63 -56.29 -43.08
N GLN A 11 4.57 -56.05 -44.37
CA GLN A 11 4.52 -54.69 -44.92
C GLN A 11 3.23 -53.93 -44.50
N GLU A 12 2.06 -54.58 -44.56
CA GLU A 12 0.81 -54.01 -44.14
C GLU A 12 0.84 -53.64 -42.64
N VAL A 13 1.32 -54.53 -41.78
CA VAL A 13 1.45 -54.26 -40.33
C VAL A 13 2.43 -53.12 -40.05
N SER A 14 3.54 -53.08 -40.77
CA SER A 14 4.56 -52.02 -40.65
C SER A 14 3.97 -50.63 -41.04
N VAL A 15 3.21 -50.57 -42.13
CA VAL A 15 2.54 -49.34 -42.56
C VAL A 15 1.47 -48.91 -41.56
N GLN A 16 0.67 -49.84 -41.03
CA GLN A 16 -0.33 -49.56 -40.01
C GLN A 16 0.29 -49.05 -38.71
N ASN A 17 1.39 -49.66 -38.26
CA ASN A 17 2.11 -49.21 -37.07
C ASN A 17 2.72 -47.80 -37.26
N ALA A 18 3.30 -47.53 -38.44
CA ALA A 18 3.82 -46.18 -38.72
C ALA A 18 2.70 -45.12 -38.75
N ALA A 19 1.55 -45.45 -39.31
CA ALA A 19 0.37 -44.56 -39.30
C ALA A 19 -0.16 -44.31 -37.88
N LEU A 20 -0.21 -45.35 -37.06
CA LEU A 20 -0.65 -45.22 -35.66
C LEU A 20 0.33 -44.35 -34.83
N LEU A 21 1.63 -44.55 -34.96
CA LEU A 21 2.63 -43.72 -34.31
C LEU A 21 2.51 -42.25 -34.72
N ALA A 22 2.37 -41.98 -36.01
CA ALA A 22 2.16 -40.63 -36.52
C ALA A 22 0.87 -39.99 -36.03
N ALA A 23 -0.18 -40.77 -35.78
CA ALA A 23 -1.45 -40.27 -35.19
C ALA A 23 -1.27 -39.94 -33.71
N MET A 24 -0.55 -40.79 -32.95
CA MET A 24 -0.23 -40.56 -31.54
C MET A 24 0.65 -39.32 -31.36
N ASP A 25 1.65 -39.12 -32.20
CA ASP A 25 2.53 -37.94 -32.15
C ASP A 25 1.74 -36.66 -32.45
N ARG A 26 0.82 -36.66 -33.42
CA ARG A 26 -0.06 -35.53 -33.70
C ARG A 26 -0.98 -35.22 -32.53
N GLN A 27 -1.52 -36.22 -31.87
CA GLN A 27 -2.36 -36.04 -30.71
C GLN A 27 -1.57 -35.43 -29.55
N ARG A 28 -0.36 -35.92 -29.27
CA ARG A 28 0.52 -35.34 -28.22
C ARG A 28 0.91 -33.88 -28.49
N LEU A 29 1.20 -33.55 -29.75
CA LEU A 29 1.46 -32.16 -30.14
C LEU A 29 0.25 -31.25 -29.91
N ALA A 30 -0.95 -31.69 -30.28
CA ALA A 30 -2.18 -30.93 -30.08
C ALA A 30 -2.52 -30.76 -28.58
N GLU A 31 -2.29 -31.80 -27.77
CA GLU A 31 -2.43 -31.72 -26.30
C GLU A 31 -1.41 -30.75 -25.68
N ALA A 32 -0.15 -30.78 -26.14
CA ALA A 32 0.89 -29.86 -25.68
C ALA A 32 0.60 -28.40 -26.06
N GLU A 33 0.15 -28.16 -27.31
CA GLU A 33 -0.26 -26.81 -27.74
C GLU A 33 -1.46 -26.29 -26.95
N GLY A 34 -2.45 -27.15 -26.67
CA GLY A 34 -3.60 -26.80 -25.82
C GLY A 34 -3.18 -26.48 -24.38
N ALA A 35 -2.23 -27.24 -23.82
CA ALA A 35 -1.72 -26.99 -22.47
C ALA A 35 -0.94 -25.67 -22.38
N VAL A 36 -0.13 -25.32 -23.40
CA VAL A 36 0.56 -24.03 -23.47
C VAL A 36 -0.43 -22.89 -23.54
N GLY A 37 -1.43 -22.96 -24.41
CA GLY A 37 -2.45 -21.93 -24.54
C GLY A 37 -3.27 -21.72 -23.25
N LEU A 38 -3.60 -22.79 -22.52
CA LEU A 38 -4.27 -22.70 -21.22
C LEU A 38 -3.38 -22.03 -20.17
N ARG A 39 -2.10 -22.36 -20.16
CA ARG A 39 -1.14 -21.75 -19.24
C ARG A 39 -0.99 -20.25 -19.48
N ASP A 40 -0.81 -19.86 -20.74
CA ASP A 40 -0.71 -18.43 -21.12
C ASP A 40 -1.97 -17.66 -20.73
N TYR A 41 -3.15 -18.26 -20.89
CA TYR A 41 -4.41 -17.67 -20.46
C TYR A 41 -4.48 -17.48 -18.94
N LEU A 42 -4.09 -18.50 -18.15
CA LEU A 42 -4.09 -18.44 -16.69
C LEU A 42 -3.08 -17.41 -16.17
N ASP A 43 -1.90 -17.32 -16.79
CA ASP A 43 -0.89 -16.33 -16.44
C ASP A 43 -1.39 -14.91 -16.73
N ALA A 44 -2.05 -14.68 -17.86
CA ALA A 44 -2.65 -13.40 -18.20
C ALA A 44 -3.79 -13.00 -17.24
N GLU A 45 -4.63 -13.95 -16.84
CA GLU A 45 -5.72 -13.70 -15.87
C GLU A 45 -5.16 -13.43 -14.47
N ARG A 46 -4.13 -14.18 -14.04
CA ARG A 46 -3.42 -13.91 -12.79
C ARG A 46 -2.84 -12.48 -12.77
N ASP A 47 -2.16 -12.07 -13.84
CA ASP A 47 -1.58 -10.72 -13.94
C ASP A 47 -2.67 -9.63 -13.94
N ASN A 48 -3.84 -9.91 -14.51
CA ASN A 48 -4.98 -9.01 -14.48
C ASN A 48 -5.56 -8.86 -13.07
N LEU A 49 -5.74 -9.98 -12.36
CA LEU A 49 -6.20 -9.98 -10.96
C LEU A 49 -5.22 -9.25 -10.04
N SER A 50 -3.91 -9.49 -10.21
CA SER A 50 -2.87 -8.81 -9.43
C SER A 50 -2.86 -7.29 -9.65
N ARG A 51 -3.10 -6.83 -10.89
CA ARG A 51 -3.25 -5.40 -11.18
C ARG A 51 -4.48 -4.81 -10.50
N ARG A 52 -5.65 -5.45 -10.64
CA ARG A 52 -6.89 -4.99 -10.00
C ARG A 52 -6.78 -4.90 -8.49
N TYR A 53 -6.09 -5.86 -7.88
CA TYR A 53 -5.86 -5.87 -6.44
C TYR A 53 -4.98 -4.68 -6.01
N ARG A 54 -3.90 -4.40 -6.73
CA ARG A 54 -3.06 -3.21 -6.46
C ARG A 54 -3.84 -1.91 -6.65
N ASP A 55 -4.58 -1.78 -7.75
CA ASP A 55 -5.42 -0.61 -8.02
C ASP A 55 -6.45 -0.40 -6.89
N TYR A 56 -6.99 -1.48 -6.34
CA TYR A 56 -7.90 -1.44 -5.20
C TYR A 56 -7.22 -0.94 -3.92
N LEU A 57 -6.02 -1.45 -3.59
CA LEU A 57 -5.26 -0.98 -2.43
C LEU A 57 -4.85 0.49 -2.57
N GLU A 58 -4.38 0.90 -3.74
CA GLU A 58 -4.04 2.30 -4.03
C GLU A 58 -5.26 3.22 -3.89
N ALA A 59 -6.43 2.78 -4.33
CA ALA A 59 -7.67 3.55 -4.18
C ALA A 59 -8.08 3.68 -2.70
N LEU A 60 -7.90 2.63 -1.89
CA LEU A 60 -8.16 2.68 -0.45
C LEU A 60 -7.17 3.63 0.25
N GLU A 61 -5.88 3.52 -0.03
CA GLU A 61 -4.85 4.43 0.49
C GLU A 61 -5.18 5.88 0.14
N TRP A 62 -5.47 6.14 -1.13
CA TRP A 62 -5.84 7.47 -1.60
C TRP A 62 -7.05 8.01 -0.84
N SER A 63 -8.10 7.20 -0.70
CA SER A 63 -9.34 7.59 -0.02
C SER A 63 -9.11 7.97 1.46
N VAL A 64 -8.36 7.15 2.19
CA VAL A 64 -8.06 7.40 3.61
C VAL A 64 -7.17 8.63 3.78
N ASN A 65 -6.23 8.84 2.87
CA ASN A 65 -5.30 9.95 2.92
C ASN A 65 -5.90 11.31 2.52
N GLN A 66 -7.12 11.35 1.91
CA GLN A 66 -7.82 12.60 1.61
C GLN A 66 -8.13 13.41 2.89
N THR A 67 -8.39 12.74 4.00
CA THR A 67 -8.67 13.36 5.30
C THR A 67 -7.46 13.31 6.23
N GLY A 68 -6.24 13.16 5.66
CA GLY A 68 -5.01 13.00 6.42
C GLY A 68 -4.59 14.24 7.22
N GLU A 69 -4.93 15.44 6.78
CA GLU A 69 -4.55 16.70 7.44
C GLU A 69 -5.22 16.82 8.81
N TYR A 70 -4.51 17.48 9.75
CA TYR A 70 -5.01 17.82 11.09
C TYR A 70 -4.57 19.23 11.49
N GLY A 71 -5.35 19.88 12.35
CA GLY A 71 -5.15 21.27 12.75
C GLY A 71 -3.97 21.49 13.69
N VAL A 72 -3.52 22.75 13.80
CA VAL A 72 -2.52 23.16 14.79
C VAL A 72 -3.07 22.91 16.20
N GLY A 73 -2.36 22.10 17.00
CA GLY A 73 -2.80 21.74 18.35
C GLY A 73 -3.82 20.61 18.41
N GLU A 74 -4.24 20.07 17.27
CA GLU A 74 -5.09 18.89 17.19
C GLU A 74 -4.24 17.62 17.38
N MET A 75 -4.83 16.61 18.00
CA MET A 75 -4.19 15.32 18.20
C MET A 75 -4.26 14.49 16.89
N PRO A 76 -3.14 14.14 16.26
CA PRO A 76 -3.15 13.47 14.96
C PRO A 76 -3.83 12.10 14.99
N LEU A 77 -3.65 11.32 16.05
CA LEU A 77 -4.26 10.00 16.23
C LEU A 77 -5.35 10.06 17.31
N GLY A 78 -6.30 10.98 17.11
CA GLY A 78 -7.50 11.12 17.94
C GLY A 78 -8.60 10.13 17.54
N ASP A 79 -9.78 10.27 18.17
CA ASP A 79 -10.90 9.35 18.03
C ASP A 79 -11.45 9.29 16.60
N SER A 80 -11.49 10.43 15.88
CA SER A 80 -11.90 10.44 14.46
C SER A 80 -10.95 9.62 13.57
N ARG A 81 -9.66 9.66 13.87
CA ARG A 81 -8.67 8.87 13.15
C ARG A 81 -8.79 7.39 13.50
N LEU A 82 -9.11 7.07 14.74
CA LEU A 82 -9.40 5.70 15.18
C LEU A 82 -10.57 5.11 14.37
N GLU A 83 -11.66 5.84 14.19
CA GLU A 83 -12.80 5.37 13.39
C GLU A 83 -12.41 5.08 11.93
N ILE A 84 -11.59 5.93 11.32
CA ILE A 84 -11.13 5.73 9.93
C ILE A 84 -10.25 4.48 9.83
N ILE A 85 -9.27 4.32 10.74
CA ILE A 85 -8.31 3.20 10.68
C ILE A 85 -8.99 1.89 11.06
N SER A 86 -9.90 1.86 12.05
CA SER A 86 -10.64 0.66 12.38
C SER A 86 -11.56 0.22 11.24
N GLY A 87 -12.27 1.17 10.60
CA GLY A 87 -13.10 0.86 9.44
C GLY A 87 -12.29 0.41 8.21
N LEU A 88 -11.07 0.92 8.02
CA LEU A 88 -10.14 0.42 7.01
C LEU A 88 -9.72 -1.02 7.32
N LEU A 89 -9.35 -1.29 8.57
CA LEU A 89 -8.93 -2.63 9.02
C LEU A 89 -10.03 -3.68 8.80
N GLU A 90 -11.29 -3.36 9.12
CA GLU A 90 -12.42 -4.26 8.86
C GLU A 90 -12.55 -4.60 7.39
N ARG A 91 -12.50 -3.59 6.49
CA ARG A 91 -12.58 -3.82 5.05
C ARG A 91 -11.42 -4.64 4.50
N LEU A 92 -10.22 -4.43 5.03
CA LEU A 92 -9.04 -5.19 4.64
C LEU A 92 -9.16 -6.65 5.09
N ARG A 93 -9.67 -6.91 6.30
CA ARG A 93 -9.97 -8.27 6.78
C ARG A 93 -11.00 -8.97 5.89
N ASP A 94 -12.09 -8.29 5.57
CA ASP A 94 -13.16 -8.82 4.73
C ASP A 94 -12.67 -9.14 3.30
N SER A 95 -11.66 -8.40 2.81
CA SER A 95 -11.03 -8.65 1.51
C SER A 95 -9.96 -9.73 1.52
N GLY A 96 -9.62 -10.30 2.70
CA GLY A 96 -8.55 -11.27 2.84
C GLY A 96 -7.14 -10.66 2.71
N PHE A 97 -6.98 -9.37 3.03
CA PHE A 97 -5.67 -8.73 3.03
C PHE A 97 -4.79 -9.30 4.14
N GLU A 98 -3.56 -9.63 3.78
CA GLU A 98 -2.48 -10.01 4.69
C GLU A 98 -1.31 -9.05 4.51
N GLY A 99 -0.75 -8.52 5.62
CA GLY A 99 0.35 -7.57 5.55
C GLY A 99 0.35 -6.54 6.66
N ALA A 100 0.83 -5.32 6.38
CA ALA A 100 0.88 -4.25 7.35
C ALA A 100 0.12 -3.00 6.89
N ILE A 101 -0.50 -2.31 7.85
CA ILE A 101 -0.97 -0.94 7.73
C ILE A 101 0.07 -0.06 8.40
N GLU A 102 0.76 0.76 7.64
CA GLU A 102 1.74 1.73 8.14
C GLU A 102 1.08 3.10 8.26
N VAL A 103 1.12 3.68 9.47
CA VAL A 103 0.54 4.98 9.79
C VAL A 103 1.67 5.90 10.19
N SER A 104 2.01 6.86 9.32
CA SER A 104 3.07 7.85 9.56
C SER A 104 2.47 9.18 9.95
N VAL A 105 2.92 9.73 11.08
CA VAL A 105 2.49 11.05 11.58
C VAL A 105 3.54 12.09 11.23
N HIS A 106 3.15 13.03 10.37
CA HIS A 106 4.00 14.15 9.95
C HIS A 106 3.54 15.44 10.64
N ALA A 107 4.48 16.32 10.96
CA ALA A 107 4.23 17.63 11.53
C ALA A 107 4.71 18.73 10.59
N GLY A 108 3.91 19.80 10.46
CA GLY A 108 4.34 20.99 9.75
C GLY A 108 5.06 21.97 10.65
N ASP A 109 6.05 22.66 10.10
CA ASP A 109 6.74 23.77 10.76
C ASP A 109 6.01 25.07 10.53
N PHE A 110 5.24 25.51 11.51
CA PHE A 110 4.43 26.73 11.42
C PHE A 110 5.25 27.99 11.77
N CYS A 111 4.97 29.09 11.10
CA CYS A 111 5.34 30.42 11.55
C CYS A 111 4.44 30.81 12.70
N LEU A 112 5.01 30.97 13.89
CA LEU A 112 4.31 31.14 15.14
C LEU A 112 4.64 32.49 15.78
N GLN A 113 3.64 33.04 16.48
CA GLN A 113 3.78 34.17 17.39
C GLN A 113 3.29 33.78 18.77
N GLN A 114 3.87 34.40 19.80
CA GLN A 114 3.44 34.26 21.17
C GLN A 114 2.33 35.28 21.48
N ASP A 115 1.21 34.82 22.04
CA ASP A 115 0.18 35.73 22.53
C ASP A 115 0.57 36.38 23.86
N ALA A 116 -0.25 37.33 24.36
CA ALA A 116 0.01 38.02 25.61
C ALA A 116 0.06 37.10 26.86
N ASN A 117 -0.42 35.86 26.74
CA ASN A 117 -0.39 34.83 27.79
C ASN A 117 0.78 33.85 27.61
N GLY A 118 1.65 34.11 26.65
CA GLY A 118 2.78 33.26 26.37
C GLY A 118 2.45 31.97 25.58
N ARG A 119 1.24 31.86 24.98
CA ARG A 119 0.83 30.71 24.20
C ARG A 119 1.21 30.90 22.74
N TRP A 120 1.74 29.85 22.15
CA TRP A 120 2.06 29.80 20.73
C TRP A 120 0.78 29.72 19.89
N ARG A 121 0.69 30.54 18.86
CA ARG A 121 -0.37 30.52 17.85
C ARG A 121 0.21 30.74 16.46
N ALA A 122 -0.51 30.39 15.43
CA ALA A 122 -0.15 30.78 14.07
C ALA A 122 -0.02 32.30 13.99
N ALA A 123 1.04 32.78 13.36
CA ALA A 123 1.30 34.18 13.18
C ALA A 123 0.24 34.83 12.28
N GLU A 124 0.10 36.17 12.38
CA GLU A 124 -0.80 36.94 11.54
C GLU A 124 -0.42 36.73 10.06
N ALA A 125 -1.44 36.55 9.20
CA ALA A 125 -1.28 36.17 7.79
C ALA A 125 -0.32 37.05 7.00
N SER A 126 -0.35 38.35 7.26
CA SER A 126 0.47 39.37 6.57
C SER A 126 1.90 39.50 7.10
N LEU A 127 2.21 38.86 8.25
CA LEU A 127 3.54 38.95 8.86
C LEU A 127 4.61 38.33 7.91
N PRO A 128 5.73 39.03 7.66
CA PRO A 128 6.86 38.41 6.98
C PRO A 128 7.37 37.19 7.77
N VAL A 129 7.72 36.13 7.07
CA VAL A 129 8.24 34.89 7.73
C VAL A 129 9.50 35.15 8.55
N ALA A 130 10.29 36.15 8.12
CA ALA A 130 11.50 36.56 8.86
C ALA A 130 11.20 37.15 10.27
N ASP A 131 9.96 37.60 10.49
CA ASP A 131 9.52 38.22 11.74
C ASP A 131 8.72 37.25 12.60
N CYS A 132 8.66 35.95 12.26
CA CYS A 132 8.07 34.94 13.11
C CYS A 132 8.88 34.81 14.39
N ASP A 133 8.21 34.78 15.56
CA ASP A 133 8.89 34.52 16.83
C ASP A 133 9.56 33.13 16.84
N ARG A 134 8.93 32.21 16.13
CA ARG A 134 9.43 30.83 15.99
C ARG A 134 8.91 30.20 14.69
N ILE A 135 9.74 29.39 14.03
CA ILE A 135 9.31 28.42 13.03
C ILE A 135 9.42 27.04 13.64
N GLY A 136 8.32 26.28 13.59
CA GLY A 136 8.26 24.94 14.17
C GLY A 136 6.84 24.57 14.60
N TRP A 137 6.77 23.57 15.46
CA TRP A 137 5.53 23.12 16.06
C TRP A 137 5.28 23.86 17.39
N PRO A 138 4.02 24.28 17.70
CA PRO A 138 3.72 25.05 18.93
C PRO A 138 4.10 24.38 20.23
N THR A 139 4.21 23.06 20.20
CA THR A 139 4.40 22.23 21.37
C THR A 139 5.70 21.40 21.32
N ALA A 140 6.65 21.76 20.43
CA ALA A 140 7.88 20.99 20.24
C ALA A 140 8.67 20.70 21.52
N GLU A 141 8.53 21.50 22.57
CA GLU A 141 9.13 21.25 23.88
C GLU A 141 8.34 20.25 24.74
N GLY A 142 7.03 20.07 24.46
CA GLY A 142 6.15 19.11 25.14
C GLY A 142 5.92 17.81 24.37
N PHE A 143 6.11 17.84 23.06
CA PHE A 143 5.76 16.70 22.18
C PHE A 143 6.76 15.55 22.16
N ALA A 144 8.01 15.79 22.46
CA ALA A 144 8.97 14.68 22.63
C ALA A 144 8.58 13.72 23.77
N GLN A 145 7.57 14.10 24.59
CA GLN A 145 7.12 13.32 25.75
C GLN A 145 5.60 13.08 25.80
N SER A 146 4.80 13.65 24.88
CA SER A 146 3.35 13.45 24.88
C SER A 146 2.95 12.51 23.74
N PRO A 147 2.17 11.46 24.01
CA PRO A 147 1.68 10.60 22.95
C PRO A 147 0.84 11.43 21.99
N ARG A 148 1.18 11.39 20.70
CA ARG A 148 0.38 11.99 19.62
C ARG A 148 -0.88 11.18 19.31
N GLU A 149 -1.22 10.25 20.19
CA GLU A 149 -2.38 9.36 20.08
C GLU A 149 -3.28 9.50 21.31
N SER A 150 -4.59 9.34 21.10
CA SER A 150 -5.56 9.27 22.18
C SER A 150 -5.42 7.96 22.96
N VAL A 151 -5.93 7.94 24.19
CA VAL A 151 -5.98 6.71 24.99
C VAL A 151 -6.76 5.60 24.27
N ALA A 152 -7.83 5.98 23.56
CA ALA A 152 -8.64 5.03 22.79
C ALA A 152 -7.82 4.43 21.64
N PHE A 153 -7.02 5.25 20.92
CA PHE A 153 -6.16 4.78 19.83
C PHE A 153 -5.04 3.86 20.36
N ALA A 154 -4.41 4.23 21.47
CA ALA A 154 -3.36 3.41 22.12
C ALA A 154 -3.90 2.05 22.57
N ASN A 155 -5.10 2.02 23.14
CA ASN A 155 -5.76 0.77 23.54
C ASN A 155 -6.08 -0.11 22.32
N PHE A 156 -6.67 0.48 21.27
CA PHE A 156 -6.94 -0.22 20.02
C PHE A 156 -5.69 -0.85 19.41
N ARG A 157 -4.58 -0.11 19.34
CA ARG A 157 -3.30 -0.61 18.84
C ARG A 157 -2.77 -1.77 19.68
N THR A 158 -2.87 -1.65 21.01
CA THR A 158 -2.43 -2.70 21.94
C THR A 158 -3.28 -3.95 21.81
N GLU A 159 -4.60 -3.79 21.69
CA GLU A 159 -5.53 -4.89 21.48
C GLU A 159 -5.24 -5.61 20.16
N LEU A 160 -5.08 -4.87 19.08
CA LEU A 160 -4.77 -5.42 17.77
C LEU A 160 -3.45 -6.20 17.78
N ALA A 161 -2.41 -5.69 18.43
CA ALA A 161 -1.12 -6.37 18.58
C ALA A 161 -1.20 -7.65 19.42
N SER A 162 -2.21 -7.79 20.28
CA SER A 162 -2.43 -9.00 21.08
C SER A 162 -3.18 -10.10 20.34
N LEU A 163 -3.82 -9.77 19.20
CA LEU A 163 -4.53 -10.72 18.36
C LEU A 163 -3.56 -11.38 17.40
N ASP A 164 -3.77 -12.67 17.14
CA ASP A 164 -3.11 -13.38 16.04
C ASP A 164 -3.76 -12.94 14.72
N SER A 165 -3.40 -11.75 14.27
CA SER A 165 -3.98 -11.09 13.10
C SER A 165 -3.03 -11.18 11.91
N ALA A 166 -3.56 -11.50 10.73
CA ALA A 166 -2.81 -11.43 9.47
C ALA A 166 -2.44 -9.99 9.08
N ILE A 167 -2.97 -8.98 9.80
CA ILE A 167 -2.71 -7.56 9.56
C ILE A 167 -1.96 -6.96 10.76
N ASP A 168 -0.78 -6.40 10.50
CA ASP A 168 0.04 -5.67 11.47
C ASP A 168 -0.21 -4.16 11.35
N LEU A 169 -0.44 -3.46 12.47
CA LEU A 169 -0.59 -2.01 12.50
C LEU A 169 0.70 -1.36 13.04
N ARG A 170 1.43 -0.68 12.17
CA ARG A 170 2.65 0.04 12.48
C ARG A 170 2.38 1.53 12.55
N VAL A 171 2.80 2.17 13.64
CA VAL A 171 2.66 3.62 13.82
C VAL A 171 4.04 4.23 14.00
N GLU A 172 4.37 5.20 13.15
CA GLU A 172 5.64 5.91 13.17
C GLU A 172 5.41 7.42 13.30
N ASP A 173 6.11 8.07 14.24
CA ASP A 173 6.15 9.51 14.33
C ASP A 173 7.36 10.04 13.54
N VAL A 174 7.11 10.51 12.33
CA VAL A 174 8.11 11.11 11.43
C VAL A 174 8.44 12.55 11.85
N GLY A 175 7.51 13.21 12.53
CA GLY A 175 7.64 14.62 12.90
C GLY A 175 7.76 15.52 11.68
N ASN A 176 8.66 16.54 11.77
CA ASN A 176 8.92 17.52 10.71
C ASN A 176 10.15 17.19 9.84
N LEU A 177 10.78 16.04 10.06
CA LEU A 177 12.06 15.67 9.40
C LEU A 177 11.93 15.48 7.89
N MET A 178 10.74 15.10 7.41
CA MET A 178 10.48 14.79 5.99
C MET A 178 9.22 15.52 5.50
N PRO A 179 9.31 16.82 5.19
CA PRO A 179 8.16 17.56 4.67
C PRO A 179 7.79 17.05 3.28
N MET A 180 6.50 16.73 3.06
CA MET A 180 5.99 16.28 1.77
C MET A 180 5.86 17.43 0.77
N TYR A 181 5.62 18.65 1.27
CA TYR A 181 5.50 19.87 0.47
C TYR A 181 6.64 20.80 0.84
N ALA A 182 7.38 21.26 -0.16
CA ALA A 182 8.50 22.18 0.03
C ALA A 182 8.02 23.54 0.52
N TYR A 183 8.68 24.06 1.55
CA TYR A 183 8.47 25.42 2.01
C TYR A 183 9.01 26.44 1.01
N PRO A 184 8.53 27.72 1.04
CA PRO A 184 9.06 28.77 0.19
C PRO A 184 10.58 28.90 0.31
N VAL A 185 11.28 28.88 -0.82
CA VAL A 185 12.76 28.92 -0.89
C VAL A 185 13.32 30.25 -0.38
N ASN A 186 12.55 31.34 -0.54
CA ASN A 186 12.93 32.65 -0.04
C ASN A 186 12.00 33.09 1.12
N PRO A 187 12.34 32.77 2.39
CA PRO A 187 11.55 33.17 3.53
C PRO A 187 11.40 34.71 3.68
N GLN A 188 12.35 35.49 3.17
CA GLN A 188 12.32 36.97 3.29
C GLN A 188 11.25 37.60 2.41
N GLY A 189 10.79 36.92 1.36
CA GLY A 189 9.71 37.37 0.47
C GLY A 189 8.36 36.70 0.74
N ALA A 190 8.29 35.74 1.64
CA ALA A 190 7.08 35.00 1.96
C ALA A 190 6.36 35.58 3.18
N THR A 191 5.04 35.52 3.20
CA THR A 191 4.20 35.84 4.36
C THR A 191 3.98 34.63 5.24
N ALA A 192 3.56 34.84 6.49
CA ALA A 192 3.15 33.79 7.41
C ALA A 192 2.00 32.95 6.83
N ASP A 193 1.09 33.54 6.05
CA ASP A 193 0.03 32.80 5.37
C ASP A 193 0.59 31.82 4.33
N ASP A 194 1.52 32.29 3.47
CA ASP A 194 2.15 31.43 2.46
C ASP A 194 2.90 30.24 3.10
N TRP A 195 3.60 30.53 4.19
CA TRP A 195 4.35 29.51 4.93
C TRP A 195 3.42 28.54 5.65
N ASN A 196 2.45 29.05 6.41
CA ASN A 196 1.54 28.25 7.23
C ASN A 196 0.59 27.40 6.38
N ARG A 197 0.27 27.82 5.16
CA ARG A 197 -0.45 26.99 4.19
C ARG A 197 0.33 25.74 3.81
N VAL A 198 1.65 25.86 3.63
CA VAL A 198 2.52 24.70 3.39
C VAL A 198 2.66 23.85 4.64
N ALA A 199 2.85 24.48 5.80
CA ALA A 199 2.92 23.79 7.09
C ALA A 199 1.66 22.97 7.37
N ALA A 200 0.46 23.54 7.12
CA ALA A 200 -0.80 22.84 7.29
C ALA A 200 -0.91 21.58 6.41
N ARG A 201 -0.43 21.65 5.18
CA ARG A 201 -0.39 20.47 4.28
C ARG A 201 0.62 19.40 4.71
N ASN A 202 1.71 19.81 5.36
CA ASN A 202 2.71 18.91 5.93
C ASN A 202 2.24 18.31 7.28
N ASN A 203 1.24 18.92 7.90
CA ASN A 203 0.66 18.48 9.18
C ASN A 203 -0.40 17.42 8.92
N ARG A 204 0.02 16.16 8.77
CA ARG A 204 -0.86 15.09 8.28
C ARG A 204 -0.50 13.71 8.82
N VAL A 205 -1.50 12.87 8.87
CA VAL A 205 -1.35 11.42 9.04
C VAL A 205 -1.41 10.78 7.65
N GLN A 206 -0.44 9.96 7.34
CA GLN A 206 -0.38 9.19 6.09
C GLN A 206 -0.54 7.71 6.41
N VAL A 207 -1.38 7.03 5.63
CA VAL A 207 -1.58 5.59 5.70
C VAL A 207 -1.02 4.94 4.44
N ARG A 208 -0.30 3.84 4.61
CA ARG A 208 0.19 2.98 3.52
C ARG A 208 -0.20 1.54 3.79
N LEU A 209 -0.55 0.82 2.74
CA LEU A 209 -0.90 -0.59 2.79
C LEU A 209 0.26 -1.40 2.19
N LEU A 210 0.87 -2.25 3.01
CA LEU A 210 2.02 -3.07 2.65
C LEU A 210 1.60 -4.55 2.66
N PRO A 211 1.23 -5.15 1.51
CA PRO A 211 0.92 -6.58 1.42
C PRO A 211 2.11 -7.43 1.89
N ALA A 212 1.83 -8.55 2.56
CA ALA A 212 2.86 -9.48 3.06
C ALA A 212 3.64 -10.13 1.91
N GLU A 213 2.95 -10.40 0.80
CA GLU A 213 3.52 -10.99 -0.41
C GLU A 213 3.10 -10.17 -1.64
N ASP A 214 3.95 -10.17 -2.67
CA ASP A 214 3.54 -9.64 -3.97
C ASP A 214 2.32 -10.50 -4.43
N PRO A 215 1.21 -9.89 -4.85
CA PRO A 215 0.06 -10.61 -5.39
C PRO A 215 0.40 -11.62 -6.49
N ARG A 216 1.58 -11.49 -7.11
CA ARG A 216 2.11 -12.47 -8.07
C ARG A 216 2.56 -13.77 -7.41
N GLU A 217 3.02 -13.73 -6.17
CA GLU A 217 3.46 -14.90 -5.42
C GLU A 217 2.28 -15.67 -4.81
N LEU A 218 1.26 -14.95 -4.31
CA LEU A 218 0.03 -15.55 -3.77
C LEU A 218 -0.74 -16.40 -4.81
N LEU A 219 -0.62 -16.07 -6.10
CA LEU A 219 -1.27 -16.80 -7.19
C LEU A 219 -0.36 -17.86 -7.85
N SER A 220 0.86 -18.02 -7.36
CA SER A 220 1.72 -19.14 -7.75
C SER A 220 1.26 -20.40 -7.02
N LEU A 221 0.09 -20.91 -7.36
CA LEU A 221 -0.30 -22.28 -7.02
C LEU A 221 0.78 -23.19 -7.62
N GLU A 222 1.58 -23.80 -6.76
CA GLU A 222 2.44 -24.92 -7.15
C GLU A 222 1.55 -25.97 -7.83
N LEU A 223 1.60 -25.98 -9.16
CA LEU A 223 1.10 -27.12 -9.89
C LEU A 223 1.96 -28.30 -9.44
N PRO A 224 1.36 -29.36 -8.91
CA PRO A 224 2.14 -30.52 -8.48
C PRO A 224 3.01 -30.94 -9.66
N SER A 225 4.32 -30.95 -9.45
CA SER A 225 5.31 -31.49 -10.40
C SER A 225 4.99 -32.96 -10.60
N SER A 226 4.51 -33.28 -11.80
CA SER A 226 4.20 -34.65 -12.26
C SER A 226 5.49 -35.45 -12.48
#